data_0ac869988dd8a6d3c0cb3f5ecfe529b7
#
_entry.id   0ac869988dd8a6d3c0cb3f5ecfe529b7
#
_cell.length_a   1.000
_cell.length_b   1.000
_cell.length_c   1.000
_cell.angle_alpha   90.00
_cell.angle_beta   90.00
_cell.angle_gamma   90.00
#
_symmetry.space_group_name_H-M   'P 1'
#
loop_
_entity.id
_entity.type
_entity.pdbx_description
1 polymer ?
#
loop_
_entity_poly.entity_id
_entity_poly.type
_entity_poly.pdbx_seq_one_letter_code
_entity_poly.pdbx_strand_id
1 'polypeptide(L)'
;MKRFYCFLVAAILFCACSEDWKNGKRLGEKPVLFPDYAQTTIPYNIAPLNFTVRADGCRVSVLLEAGVVKFKVEAPDGKVRIPEKKWKRLLQEAKDDSVRVTVARKKGDRWEIWQPVSLNVAADPVDPYLVYRLIEPGYALWNKMGIYQRGMESFDETTVYENKMTDYNCVNCHSFCGHDPDKMLFHLRAKLAGTVLVDGDEVELLDTKTDKTISAF
;
A
#
# COMPACT_ATOMS: atom_id res chain seq x y z
N MET A 1 -16.80 -8.51 -59.07
CA MET A 1 -15.49 -8.13 -58.54
C MET A 1 -15.49 -6.69 -58.07
N LYS A 2 -16.10 -6.37 -56.94
CA LYS A 2 -16.05 -5.02 -56.31
C LYS A 2 -16.57 -5.14 -54.86
N ARG A 3 -15.82 -5.80 -53.95
CA ARG A 3 -16.16 -5.85 -52.48
C ARG A 3 -14.98 -6.21 -51.63
N PHE A 4 -13.74 -5.76 -51.90
CA PHE A 4 -12.56 -6.14 -51.12
C PHE A 4 -11.66 -4.99 -50.66
N TYR A 5 -12.14 -3.73 -50.69
CA TYR A 5 -11.28 -2.58 -50.34
C TYR A 5 -11.70 -1.78 -49.10
N CYS A 6 -12.60 -2.31 -48.23
CA CYS A 6 -13.09 -1.56 -47.08
C CYS A 6 -12.54 -2.00 -45.72
N PHE A 7 -11.61 -2.95 -45.66
CA PHE A 7 -11.09 -3.48 -44.36
C PHE A 7 -9.67 -3.08 -44.01
N LEU A 8 -9.02 -2.20 -44.77
CA LEU A 8 -7.59 -1.89 -44.56
C LEU A 8 -7.32 -0.47 -44.01
N VAL A 9 -8.33 0.28 -43.59
CA VAL A 9 -8.14 1.66 -43.08
C VAL A 9 -8.39 1.80 -41.57
N ALA A 10 -8.87 0.78 -40.87
CA ALA A 10 -9.22 0.86 -39.45
C ALA A 10 -8.09 0.47 -38.48
N ALA A 11 -6.87 0.18 -38.96
CA ALA A 11 -5.77 -0.33 -38.13
C ALA A 11 -4.67 0.68 -37.76
N ILE A 12 -4.85 1.98 -38.06
CA ILE A 12 -3.79 2.99 -37.86
C ILE A 12 -4.28 4.16 -37.01
N LEU A 13 -4.85 3.91 -35.84
CA LEU A 13 -5.15 5.01 -34.89
C LEU A 13 -5.01 4.61 -33.40
N PHE A 14 -4.08 3.71 -33.05
CA PHE A 14 -3.61 3.54 -31.68
C PHE A 14 -2.09 3.67 -31.58
N CYS A 15 -1.53 4.67 -32.24
CA CYS A 15 -0.26 5.21 -31.82
C CYS A 15 -0.58 6.16 -30.65
N ALA A 16 -0.79 5.59 -29.46
CA ALA A 16 -0.76 6.39 -28.23
C ALA A 16 0.61 7.05 -28.21
N CYS A 17 0.67 8.33 -28.53
CA CYS A 17 1.84 9.17 -28.33
C CYS A 17 2.18 9.11 -26.84
N SER A 18 3.06 8.19 -26.46
CA SER A 18 3.76 8.32 -25.21
C SER A 18 4.64 9.56 -25.38
N GLU A 19 4.16 10.73 -24.94
CA GLU A 19 4.97 11.94 -24.90
C GLU A 19 6.30 11.59 -24.19
N ASP A 20 7.37 11.52 -24.98
CA ASP A 20 8.67 11.15 -24.45
C ASP A 20 9.30 12.39 -23.83
N TRP A 21 9.36 12.42 -22.47
CA TRP A 21 9.99 13.50 -21.73
C TRP A 21 11.53 13.39 -21.66
N LYS A 22 12.17 12.49 -22.46
CA LYS A 22 13.62 12.31 -22.52
C LYS A 22 14.39 13.61 -22.80
N ASN A 23 13.79 14.50 -23.61
CA ASN A 23 14.37 15.80 -23.96
C ASN A 23 13.94 16.93 -23.01
N GLY A 24 13.31 16.60 -21.88
CA GLY A 24 12.89 17.58 -20.88
C GLY A 24 14.07 18.28 -20.20
N LYS A 25 13.80 19.49 -19.68
CA LYS A 25 14.76 20.24 -18.87
C LYS A 25 15.08 19.49 -17.57
N ARG A 26 16.33 19.18 -17.33
CA ARG A 26 16.76 18.55 -16.05
C ARG A 26 16.85 19.63 -14.97
N LEU A 27 16.21 19.37 -13.83
CA LEU A 27 16.27 20.21 -12.64
C LEU A 27 17.43 19.74 -11.75
N GLY A 28 18.06 20.69 -11.05
CA GLY A 28 19.14 20.41 -10.11
C GLY A 28 18.67 19.91 -8.73
N GLU A 29 17.39 19.69 -8.54
CA GLU A 29 16.75 19.35 -7.28
C GLU A 29 16.00 18.02 -7.33
N LYS A 30 15.76 17.40 -6.17
CA LYS A 30 14.93 16.19 -6.02
C LYS A 30 13.42 16.56 -5.98
N PRO A 31 12.52 15.65 -6.38
CA PRO A 31 11.07 15.86 -6.24
C PRO A 31 10.69 15.86 -4.75
N VAL A 32 9.65 16.63 -4.40
CA VAL A 32 9.01 16.54 -3.09
C VAL A 32 7.90 15.51 -3.16
N LEU A 33 8.09 14.39 -2.45
CA LEU A 33 7.18 13.25 -2.39
C LEU A 33 6.40 13.25 -1.07
N PHE A 34 5.17 12.74 -1.08
CA PHE A 34 4.39 12.49 0.13
C PHE A 34 3.61 11.16 0.02
N PRO A 35 3.87 10.17 0.89
CA PRO A 35 4.99 10.12 1.84
C PRO A 35 6.36 10.21 1.13
N ASP A 36 7.39 10.69 1.85
CA ASP A 36 8.75 10.71 1.31
C ASP A 36 9.40 9.33 1.51
N TYR A 37 9.51 8.61 0.43
CA TYR A 37 10.14 7.29 0.39
C TYR A 37 11.59 7.33 -0.11
N ALA A 38 12.14 8.52 -0.38
CA ALA A 38 13.51 8.64 -0.90
C ALA A 38 14.52 8.04 0.08
N GLN A 39 15.39 7.14 -0.42
CA GLN A 39 16.43 6.46 0.35
C GLN A 39 15.94 5.57 1.49
N THR A 40 14.66 5.18 1.50
CA THR A 40 14.14 4.19 2.45
C THR A 40 14.52 2.78 2.00
N THR A 41 14.58 1.85 2.98
CA THR A 41 14.71 0.42 2.70
C THR A 41 13.35 -0.23 2.89
N ILE A 42 12.94 -1.03 1.91
CA ILE A 42 11.64 -1.73 1.89
C ILE A 42 11.85 -3.22 1.65
N PRO A 43 10.98 -4.10 2.17
CA PRO A 43 10.99 -5.51 1.83
C PRO A 43 10.54 -5.71 0.38
N TYR A 44 11.06 -6.77 -0.27
CA TYR A 44 10.76 -7.04 -1.69
C TYR A 44 9.31 -7.48 -1.96
N ASN A 45 8.55 -7.83 -0.92
CA ASN A 45 7.17 -8.29 -1.02
C ASN A 45 6.13 -7.29 -0.48
N ILE A 46 6.50 -6.02 -0.28
CA ILE A 46 5.57 -4.99 0.20
C ILE A 46 4.58 -4.55 -0.91
N ALA A 47 3.38 -4.15 -0.52
CA ALA A 47 2.39 -3.52 -1.39
C ALA A 47 2.93 -2.26 -2.08
N PRO A 48 2.34 -1.82 -3.22
CA PRO A 48 2.80 -0.63 -3.93
C PRO A 48 2.91 0.61 -3.04
N LEU A 49 4.07 1.23 -3.02
CA LEU A 49 4.29 2.50 -2.33
C LEU A 49 3.71 3.65 -3.15
N ASN A 50 2.39 3.82 -3.09
CA ASN A 50 1.71 4.94 -3.73
C ASN A 50 2.11 6.25 -3.05
N PHE A 51 2.32 7.31 -3.83
CA PHE A 51 2.72 8.61 -3.31
C PHE A 51 2.13 9.76 -4.12
N THR A 52 2.17 10.94 -3.55
CA THR A 52 1.81 12.18 -4.22
C THR A 52 3.07 12.99 -4.50
N VAL A 53 3.17 13.57 -5.69
CA VAL A 53 4.22 14.51 -6.06
C VAL A 53 3.69 15.92 -5.91
N ARG A 54 4.40 16.77 -5.18
CA ARG A 54 4.08 18.20 -5.11
C ARG A 54 4.56 18.89 -6.38
N ALA A 55 3.66 19.07 -7.34
CA ALA A 55 3.96 19.53 -8.70
C ALA A 55 3.13 20.76 -9.13
N ASP A 56 2.58 21.53 -8.18
CA ASP A 56 1.84 22.78 -8.42
C ASP A 56 0.71 22.65 -9.45
N GLY A 57 -0.02 21.54 -9.41
CA GLY A 57 -1.12 21.23 -10.33
C GLY A 57 -0.69 20.75 -11.73
N CYS A 58 0.61 20.55 -11.95
CA CYS A 58 1.11 20.04 -13.20
C CYS A 58 0.87 18.52 -13.34
N ARG A 59 0.66 18.07 -14.58
CA ARG A 59 0.67 16.64 -14.91
C ARG A 59 2.04 16.03 -14.59
N VAL A 60 2.04 14.90 -13.90
CA VAL A 60 3.23 14.17 -13.49
C VAL A 60 3.33 12.85 -14.25
N SER A 61 4.55 12.46 -14.62
CA SER A 61 4.88 11.14 -15.15
C SER A 61 6.07 10.60 -14.36
N VAL A 62 6.00 9.34 -13.95
CA VAL A 62 7.02 8.69 -13.11
C VAL A 62 7.53 7.45 -13.82
N LEU A 63 8.85 7.34 -13.97
CA LEU A 63 9.53 6.15 -14.45
C LEU A 63 10.14 5.40 -13.26
N LEU A 64 9.77 4.13 -13.13
CA LEU A 64 10.34 3.21 -12.15
C LEU A 64 11.20 2.18 -12.90
N GLU A 65 12.43 1.96 -12.40
CA GLU A 65 13.43 1.11 -13.05
C GLU A 65 14.18 0.26 -12.02
N ALA A 66 14.37 -1.03 -12.32
CA ALA A 66 15.28 -1.93 -11.64
C ALA A 66 15.75 -2.99 -12.64
N GLY A 67 17.05 -3.19 -12.78
CA GLY A 67 17.64 -4.11 -13.75
C GLY A 67 17.03 -3.97 -15.15
N VAL A 68 16.42 -5.03 -15.66
CA VAL A 68 15.74 -5.04 -16.96
C VAL A 68 14.27 -4.60 -16.91
N VAL A 69 13.70 -4.48 -15.71
CA VAL A 69 12.30 -4.09 -15.52
C VAL A 69 12.17 -2.58 -15.43
N LYS A 70 11.35 -2.01 -16.30
CA LYS A 70 11.02 -0.58 -16.28
C LYS A 70 9.61 -0.32 -16.77
N PHE A 71 8.94 0.66 -16.17
CA PHE A 71 7.63 1.12 -16.63
C PHE A 71 7.34 2.54 -16.17
N LYS A 72 6.45 3.22 -16.90
CA LYS A 72 5.95 4.54 -16.55
C LYS A 72 4.58 4.46 -15.87
N VAL A 73 4.35 5.42 -14.97
CA VAL A 73 3.05 5.70 -14.35
C VAL A 73 2.70 7.15 -14.60
N GLU A 74 1.55 7.38 -15.23
CA GLU A 74 1.04 8.72 -15.44
C GLU A 74 0.16 9.14 -14.26
N ALA A 75 0.36 10.33 -13.75
CA ALA A 75 -0.33 10.91 -12.61
C ALA A 75 -0.76 12.35 -12.90
N PRO A 76 -1.87 12.55 -13.63
CA PRO A 76 -2.33 13.88 -14.01
C PRO A 76 -2.72 14.76 -12.81
N ASP A 77 -3.10 14.14 -11.70
CA ASP A 77 -3.45 14.78 -10.43
C ASP A 77 -2.28 14.80 -9.42
N GLY A 78 -1.08 14.39 -9.85
CA GLY A 78 0.09 14.27 -8.99
C GLY A 78 0.07 13.03 -8.07
N LYS A 79 -1.03 12.25 -8.05
CA LYS A 79 -1.16 11.04 -7.22
C LYS A 79 -0.70 9.82 -8.01
N VAL A 80 0.47 9.35 -7.68
CA VAL A 80 1.11 8.18 -8.31
C VAL A 80 0.53 6.90 -7.73
N ARG A 81 -0.21 6.15 -8.55
CA ARG A 81 -0.80 4.85 -8.20
C ARG A 81 -0.11 3.78 -9.01
N ILE A 82 0.72 3.02 -8.34
CA ILE A 82 1.58 2.03 -8.98
C ILE A 82 0.78 0.73 -9.19
N PRO A 83 0.68 0.21 -10.43
CA PRO A 83 -0.01 -1.05 -10.69
C PRO A 83 0.67 -2.23 -9.97
N GLU A 84 -0.09 -2.96 -9.15
CA GLU A 84 0.40 -4.00 -8.26
C GLU A 84 1.24 -5.08 -8.96
N LYS A 85 0.75 -5.62 -10.10
CA LYS A 85 1.48 -6.64 -10.87
C LYS A 85 2.83 -6.15 -11.38
N LYS A 86 2.90 -4.88 -11.82
CA LYS A 86 4.16 -4.27 -12.29
C LYS A 86 5.10 -4.03 -11.12
N TRP A 87 4.55 -3.60 -9.97
CA TRP A 87 5.31 -3.37 -8.75
C TRP A 87 5.94 -4.66 -8.22
N LYS A 88 5.17 -5.72 -8.06
CA LYS A 88 5.69 -7.04 -7.63
C LYS A 88 6.84 -7.51 -8.52
N ARG A 89 6.69 -7.39 -9.86
CA ARG A 89 7.77 -7.75 -10.79
C ARG A 89 9.00 -6.87 -10.62
N LEU A 90 8.81 -5.56 -10.40
CA LEU A 90 9.91 -4.61 -10.20
C LEU A 90 10.69 -4.92 -8.92
N LEU A 91 9.98 -5.21 -7.80
CA LEU A 91 10.62 -5.54 -6.53
C LEU A 91 11.36 -6.88 -6.57
N GLN A 92 10.84 -7.88 -7.29
CA GLN A 92 11.56 -9.13 -7.49
C GLN A 92 12.88 -8.93 -8.25
N GLU A 93 12.88 -8.05 -9.25
CA GLU A 93 14.11 -7.68 -9.98
C GLU A 93 15.08 -6.87 -9.13
N ALA A 94 14.55 -6.02 -8.23
CA ALA A 94 15.32 -5.13 -7.35
C ALA A 94 15.78 -5.80 -6.05
N LYS A 95 15.48 -7.07 -5.83
CA LYS A 95 15.80 -7.76 -4.57
C LYS A 95 17.30 -7.68 -4.26
N ASP A 96 17.64 -7.23 -3.05
CA ASP A 96 19.00 -6.94 -2.58
C ASP A 96 19.73 -5.83 -3.38
N ASP A 97 18.94 -4.97 -4.02
CA ASP A 97 19.43 -3.82 -4.80
C ASP A 97 18.48 -2.62 -4.59
N SER A 98 18.25 -1.82 -5.59
CA SER A 98 17.43 -0.62 -5.51
C SER A 98 16.51 -0.42 -6.71
N VAL A 99 15.39 0.25 -6.44
CA VAL A 99 14.51 0.83 -7.46
C VAL A 99 14.88 2.28 -7.67
N ARG A 100 15.15 2.67 -8.91
CA ARG A 100 15.33 4.04 -9.32
C ARG A 100 13.99 4.66 -9.71
N VAL A 101 13.65 5.80 -9.13
CA VAL A 101 12.42 6.54 -9.40
C VAL A 101 12.78 7.89 -10.01
N THR A 102 12.41 8.11 -11.27
CA THR A 102 12.59 9.37 -11.97
C THR A 102 11.23 10.04 -12.16
N VAL A 103 11.09 11.26 -11.69
CA VAL A 103 9.84 12.03 -11.74
C VAL A 103 9.99 13.19 -12.73
N ALA A 104 8.97 13.38 -13.56
CA ALA A 104 8.88 14.52 -14.46
C ALA A 104 7.51 15.19 -14.33
N ARG A 105 7.47 16.53 -14.48
CA ARG A 105 6.22 17.31 -14.57
C ARG A 105 6.13 18.02 -15.91
N LYS A 106 4.91 18.19 -16.41
CA LYS A 106 4.65 18.96 -17.62
C LYS A 106 4.25 20.39 -17.25
N LYS A 107 5.11 21.36 -17.55
CA LYS A 107 4.86 22.79 -17.33
C LYS A 107 4.67 23.50 -18.68
N GLY A 108 3.43 23.82 -19.00
CA GLY A 108 3.06 24.22 -20.36
C GLY A 108 3.36 23.07 -21.35
N ASP A 109 4.08 23.37 -22.43
CA ASP A 109 4.45 22.37 -23.45
C ASP A 109 5.79 21.67 -23.19
N ARG A 110 6.44 21.94 -22.05
CA ARG A 110 7.78 21.41 -21.73
C ARG A 110 7.74 20.49 -20.54
N TRP A 111 8.56 19.43 -20.62
CA TRP A 111 8.82 18.56 -19.48
C TRP A 111 9.98 19.10 -18.65
N GLU A 112 9.83 19.06 -17.33
CA GLU A 112 10.87 19.30 -16.33
C GLU A 112 11.10 18.00 -15.56
N ILE A 113 12.35 17.56 -15.46
CA ILE A 113 12.73 16.27 -14.89
C ILE A 113 13.57 16.53 -13.65
N TRP A 114 13.10 16.06 -12.50
CA TRP A 114 13.86 16.12 -11.24
C TRP A 114 15.02 15.12 -11.21
N GLN A 115 15.95 15.35 -10.29
CA GLN A 115 16.95 14.34 -9.98
C GLN A 115 16.25 13.05 -9.51
N PRO A 116 16.71 11.86 -9.97
CA PRO A 116 16.12 10.62 -9.54
C PRO A 116 16.35 10.38 -8.04
N VAL A 117 15.41 9.67 -7.42
CA VAL A 117 15.55 9.13 -6.08
C VAL A 117 15.60 7.60 -6.15
N SER A 118 16.13 6.95 -5.13
CA SER A 118 16.22 5.50 -5.03
C SER A 118 15.48 4.98 -3.79
N LEU A 119 14.97 3.76 -3.90
CA LEU A 119 14.44 2.95 -2.82
C LEU A 119 15.33 1.71 -2.72
N ASN A 120 15.86 1.40 -1.55
CA ASN A 120 16.61 0.16 -1.35
C ASN A 120 15.61 -0.99 -1.10
N VAL A 121 15.87 -2.15 -1.67
CA VAL A 121 15.01 -3.32 -1.55
C VAL A 121 15.77 -4.42 -0.82
N ALA A 122 15.31 -4.75 0.39
CA ALA A 122 15.90 -5.81 1.19
C ALA A 122 15.69 -7.19 0.57
N ALA A 123 16.61 -8.11 0.84
CA ALA A 123 16.50 -9.51 0.47
C ALA A 123 15.45 -10.25 1.31
N ASP A 124 15.19 -9.76 2.54
CA ASP A 124 14.26 -10.37 3.47
C ASP A 124 12.82 -9.95 3.20
N PRO A 125 11.85 -10.88 3.29
CA PRO A 125 10.44 -10.55 3.20
C PRO A 125 9.92 -9.94 4.50
N VAL A 126 8.80 -9.22 4.41
CA VAL A 126 7.93 -8.95 5.56
C VAL A 126 6.89 -10.06 5.67
N ASP A 127 6.38 -10.28 6.88
CA ASP A 127 5.25 -11.19 7.09
C ASP A 127 4.05 -10.80 6.24
N PRO A 128 3.25 -11.76 5.75
CA PRO A 128 2.20 -11.48 4.78
C PRO A 128 1.06 -10.63 5.32
N TYR A 129 0.89 -10.60 6.65
CA TYR A 129 -0.21 -9.89 7.30
C TYR A 129 0.25 -9.05 8.48
N LEU A 130 -0.46 -7.94 8.68
CA LEU A 130 -0.39 -7.11 9.89
C LEU A 130 -1.76 -7.07 10.53
N VAL A 131 -1.85 -7.41 11.82
CA VAL A 131 -3.07 -7.25 12.60
C VAL A 131 -2.95 -6.03 13.49
N TYR A 132 -3.99 -5.20 13.50
CA TYR A 132 -4.01 -3.97 14.27
C TYR A 132 -5.40 -3.65 14.81
N ARG A 133 -5.43 -2.92 15.89
CA ARG A 133 -6.66 -2.34 16.44
C ARG A 133 -6.87 -0.95 15.88
N LEU A 134 -8.02 -0.71 15.28
CA LEU A 134 -8.45 0.61 14.82
C LEU A 134 -9.46 1.20 15.79
N ILE A 135 -9.21 2.43 16.22
CA ILE A 135 -10.13 3.25 17.01
C ILE A 135 -10.21 4.60 16.30
N GLU A 136 -11.42 5.02 15.95
CA GLU A 136 -11.65 6.35 15.41
C GLU A 136 -11.27 7.43 16.42
N PRO A 137 -10.62 8.51 16.00
CA PRO A 137 -10.26 9.60 16.89
C PRO A 137 -11.51 10.31 17.44
N GLY A 138 -11.52 10.54 18.74
CA GLY A 138 -12.59 11.27 19.44
C GLY A 138 -13.37 10.44 20.46
N TYR A 139 -13.80 11.09 21.53
CA TYR A 139 -14.53 10.45 22.64
C TYR A 139 -15.88 9.87 22.23
N ALA A 140 -16.54 10.44 21.22
CA ALA A 140 -17.84 10.00 20.76
C ALA A 140 -17.81 8.76 19.87
N LEU A 141 -16.63 8.32 19.43
CA LEU A 141 -16.47 7.27 18.43
C LEU A 141 -15.89 5.96 19.01
N TRP A 142 -15.84 5.84 20.33
CA TRP A 142 -15.42 4.60 21.01
C TRP A 142 -16.26 3.39 20.60
N ASN A 143 -17.48 3.60 20.10
CA ASN A 143 -18.38 2.57 19.57
C ASN A 143 -18.00 2.10 18.15
N LYS A 144 -16.99 2.70 17.54
CA LYS A 144 -16.44 2.31 16.24
C LYS A 144 -15.01 1.84 16.41
N MET A 145 -14.82 0.63 16.89
CA MET A 145 -13.51 0.04 17.04
C MET A 145 -13.54 -1.42 16.61
N GLY A 146 -12.40 -1.89 16.18
CA GLY A 146 -12.24 -3.28 15.76
C GLY A 146 -10.79 -3.71 15.67
N ILE A 147 -10.60 -4.99 15.44
CA ILE A 147 -9.33 -5.61 15.10
C ILE A 147 -9.42 -6.01 13.64
N TYR A 148 -8.44 -5.60 12.85
CA TYR A 148 -8.38 -5.83 11.42
C TYR A 148 -7.07 -6.49 11.04
N GLN A 149 -7.12 -7.34 10.04
CA GLN A 149 -5.96 -7.95 9.41
C GLN A 149 -5.75 -7.32 8.03
N ARG A 150 -4.56 -6.81 7.80
CA ARG A 150 -4.17 -6.18 6.53
C ARG A 150 -3.10 -6.99 5.82
N GLY A 151 -3.31 -7.24 4.52
CA GLY A 151 -2.28 -7.81 3.67
C GLY A 151 -1.10 -6.83 3.49
N MET A 152 0.12 -7.31 3.70
CA MET A 152 1.32 -6.50 3.52
C MET A 152 1.77 -6.43 2.06
N GLU A 153 1.37 -7.41 1.25
CA GLU A 153 1.68 -7.48 -0.19
C GLU A 153 0.61 -6.82 -1.08
N SER A 154 -0.54 -6.45 -0.48
CA SER A 154 -1.69 -5.82 -1.14
C SER A 154 -2.29 -4.74 -0.26
N PHE A 155 -3.46 -4.22 -0.67
CA PHE A 155 -4.25 -3.30 0.17
C PHE A 155 -5.47 -3.98 0.78
N ASP A 156 -5.54 -5.31 0.70
CA ASP A 156 -6.65 -6.07 1.25
C ASP A 156 -6.68 -5.96 2.77
N GLU A 157 -7.88 -5.73 3.28
CA GLU A 157 -8.14 -5.64 4.70
C GLU A 157 -9.36 -6.49 5.05
N THR A 158 -9.24 -7.31 6.06
CA THR A 158 -10.32 -8.15 6.58
C THR A 158 -10.61 -7.83 8.03
N THR A 159 -11.86 -7.89 8.40
CA THR A 159 -12.28 -7.73 9.78
C THR A 159 -12.02 -9.02 10.54
N VAL A 160 -11.25 -8.95 11.62
CA VAL A 160 -11.10 -10.03 12.60
C VAL A 160 -12.23 -9.92 13.64
N TYR A 161 -12.43 -8.71 14.16
CA TYR A 161 -13.47 -8.42 15.14
C TYR A 161 -13.91 -6.96 15.03
N GLU A 162 -15.19 -6.69 15.14
CA GLU A 162 -15.74 -5.34 15.34
C GLU A 162 -16.66 -5.34 16.57
N ASN A 163 -16.62 -4.27 17.34
CA ASN A 163 -17.41 -4.15 18.56
C ASN A 163 -18.93 -4.26 18.33
N LYS A 164 -19.42 -3.95 17.13
CA LYS A 164 -20.83 -4.18 16.73
C LYS A 164 -21.25 -5.66 16.74
N MET A 165 -20.29 -6.60 16.67
CA MET A 165 -20.55 -8.04 16.72
C MET A 165 -20.95 -8.51 18.13
N THR A 166 -20.63 -7.72 19.15
CA THR A 166 -20.87 -8.06 20.56
C THR A 166 -21.57 -6.94 21.32
N ASP A 167 -22.61 -6.37 20.75
CA ASP A 167 -23.42 -5.30 21.38
C ASP A 167 -22.57 -4.12 21.85
N TYR A 168 -21.62 -3.69 21.00
CA TYR A 168 -20.72 -2.56 21.23
C TYR A 168 -19.80 -2.68 22.45
N ASN A 169 -19.39 -3.91 22.79
CA ASN A 169 -18.35 -4.07 23.80
C ASN A 169 -17.04 -3.48 23.35
N CYS A 170 -16.37 -2.79 24.25
CA CYS A 170 -15.03 -2.27 24.01
C CYS A 170 -14.04 -3.44 23.87
N VAL A 171 -13.25 -3.43 22.79
CA VAL A 171 -12.14 -4.36 22.59
C VAL A 171 -10.83 -3.64 22.85
N ASN A 172 -9.93 -4.31 23.55
CA ASN A 172 -8.63 -3.77 23.87
C ASN A 172 -7.58 -4.85 23.71
N CYS A 173 -6.34 -4.46 23.54
CA CYS A 173 -5.15 -5.32 23.43
C CYS A 173 -5.41 -6.68 22.78
N HIS A 174 -4.72 -6.95 21.72
CA HIS A 174 -4.62 -8.28 21.10
C HIS A 174 -3.16 -8.73 21.11
N SER A 175 -2.96 -10.01 21.11
CA SER A 175 -1.63 -10.64 21.09
C SER A 175 -1.71 -11.99 20.41
N PHE A 176 -0.63 -12.37 19.75
CA PHE A 176 -0.49 -13.66 19.08
C PHE A 176 0.50 -14.52 19.85
N CYS A 177 0.20 -15.81 20.01
CA CYS A 177 1.08 -16.77 20.66
C CYS A 177 2.28 -17.08 19.76
N GLY A 178 3.46 -16.57 20.13
CA GLY A 178 4.69 -16.83 19.38
C GLY A 178 4.63 -16.42 17.89
N HIS A 179 3.85 -15.39 17.57
CA HIS A 179 3.55 -14.96 16.19
C HIS A 179 2.76 -15.97 15.35
N ASP A 180 2.14 -16.98 15.98
CA ASP A 180 1.26 -17.93 15.28
C ASP A 180 -0.06 -17.22 14.89
N PRO A 181 -0.39 -17.09 13.60
CA PRO A 181 -1.60 -16.40 13.16
C PRO A 181 -2.89 -17.10 13.56
N ASP A 182 -2.84 -18.41 13.84
CA ASP A 182 -4.01 -19.22 14.19
C ASP A 182 -4.30 -19.19 15.71
N LYS A 183 -3.38 -18.59 16.50
CA LYS A 183 -3.54 -18.54 17.95
C LYS A 183 -3.37 -17.14 18.52
N MET A 184 -4.50 -16.53 18.88
CA MET A 184 -4.52 -15.16 19.40
C MET A 184 -5.44 -15.00 20.60
N LEU A 185 -5.20 -13.96 21.40
CA LEU A 185 -6.16 -13.49 22.36
C LEU A 185 -6.40 -11.98 22.23
N PHE A 186 -7.59 -11.57 22.67
CA PHE A 186 -7.93 -10.16 22.87
C PHE A 186 -8.90 -9.99 24.04
N HIS A 187 -8.91 -8.79 24.63
CA HIS A 187 -9.70 -8.53 25.82
C HIS A 187 -10.92 -7.70 25.53
N LEU A 188 -12.09 -8.18 25.98
CA LEU A 188 -13.35 -7.44 25.93
C LEU A 188 -13.61 -6.75 27.27
N ARG A 189 -14.22 -5.57 27.21
CA ARG A 189 -14.69 -4.80 28.37
C ARG A 189 -16.18 -4.58 28.31
N ALA A 190 -16.76 -4.06 29.37
CA ALA A 190 -18.18 -3.81 29.56
C ALA A 190 -18.99 -5.10 29.79
N LYS A 191 -20.13 -5.32 29.10
CA LYS A 191 -21.06 -6.41 29.39
C LYS A 191 -20.47 -7.80 29.24
N LEU A 192 -19.60 -7.99 28.24
CA LEU A 192 -18.92 -9.25 27.96
C LEU A 192 -17.44 -9.22 28.40
N ALA A 193 -17.18 -8.57 29.56
CA ALA A 193 -15.82 -8.46 30.06
C ALA A 193 -15.18 -9.85 30.23
N GLY A 194 -14.00 -10.03 29.65
CA GLY A 194 -13.26 -11.28 29.65
C GLY A 194 -12.20 -11.29 28.56
N THR A 195 -11.39 -12.34 28.53
CA THR A 195 -10.39 -12.54 27.48
C THR A 195 -10.92 -13.58 26.49
N VAL A 196 -10.96 -13.21 25.21
CA VAL A 196 -11.28 -14.15 24.14
C VAL A 196 -9.97 -14.82 23.70
N LEU A 197 -9.97 -16.13 23.71
CA LEU A 197 -8.94 -16.97 23.11
C LEU A 197 -9.48 -17.51 21.78
N VAL A 198 -8.70 -17.36 20.74
CA VAL A 198 -8.91 -17.98 19.44
C VAL A 198 -7.77 -18.98 19.22
N ASP A 199 -8.09 -20.21 18.91
CA ASP A 199 -7.15 -21.31 18.64
C ASP A 199 -7.63 -22.08 17.40
N GLY A 200 -7.17 -21.70 16.22
CA GLY A 200 -7.72 -22.16 14.96
C GLY A 200 -9.19 -21.75 14.78
N ASP A 201 -10.08 -22.74 14.62
CA ASP A 201 -11.52 -22.53 14.50
C ASP A 201 -12.25 -22.45 15.85
N GLU A 202 -11.56 -22.67 16.96
CA GLU A 202 -12.14 -22.63 18.29
C GLU A 202 -12.06 -21.25 18.90
N VAL A 203 -13.17 -20.80 19.51
CA VAL A 203 -13.24 -19.50 20.19
C VAL A 203 -13.81 -19.70 21.58
N GLU A 204 -13.06 -19.28 22.59
CA GLU A 204 -13.43 -19.39 23.99
C GLU A 204 -13.39 -18.02 24.69
N LEU A 205 -14.41 -17.72 25.50
CA LEU A 205 -14.40 -16.57 26.41
C LEU A 205 -13.94 -17.03 27.80
N LEU A 206 -12.71 -16.69 28.14
CA LEU A 206 -12.14 -16.99 29.45
C LEU A 206 -12.72 -16.04 30.50
N ASP A 207 -13.08 -16.57 31.68
CA ASP A 207 -13.58 -15.77 32.82
C ASP A 207 -12.42 -15.00 33.50
N THR A 208 -11.93 -13.99 32.82
CA THR A 208 -10.87 -13.11 33.29
C THR A 208 -11.40 -11.70 33.54
N LYS A 209 -12.57 -11.58 34.16
CA LYS A 209 -13.19 -10.29 34.46
C LYS A 209 -12.25 -9.40 35.23
N THR A 210 -11.86 -8.28 34.63
CA THR A 210 -10.98 -7.28 35.24
C THR A 210 -11.21 -5.91 34.62
N ASP A 211 -11.09 -4.87 35.43
CA ASP A 211 -11.07 -3.49 34.94
C ASP A 211 -9.73 -3.13 34.27
N LYS A 212 -8.74 -3.98 34.44
CA LYS A 212 -7.42 -3.79 33.83
C LYS A 212 -7.33 -4.55 32.52
N THR A 213 -6.67 -3.96 31.56
CA THR A 213 -6.33 -4.63 30.31
C THR A 213 -5.30 -5.73 30.59
N ILE A 214 -5.62 -6.96 30.23
CA ILE A 214 -4.67 -8.07 30.22
C ILE A 214 -4.16 -8.21 28.81
N SER A 215 -2.89 -8.13 28.62
CA SER A 215 -2.22 -8.40 27.36
C SER A 215 -0.90 -9.05 27.69
N ALA A 216 -0.84 -10.35 27.66
CA ALA A 216 0.44 -11.03 27.49
C ALA A 216 0.23 -12.50 27.14
N PHE A 217 0.88 -12.92 26.15
CA PHE A 217 1.43 -14.24 25.99
C PHE A 217 2.92 -14.18 26.20
#